data_0593b34c23fd1921bf782cf4a22d9eb2
#
_entry.id   0593b34c23fd1921bf782cf4a22d9eb2
#
_cell.length_a   1.000
_cell.length_b   1.000
_cell.length_c   1.000
_cell.angle_alpha   90.00
_cell.angle_beta   90.00
_cell.angle_gamma   90.00
#
_symmetry.space_group_name_H-M   'P 1'
#
loop_
_entity.id
_entity.type
_entity.pdbx_description
1 polymer ?
#
loop_
_entity_poly.entity_id
_entity_poly.type
_entity_poly.pdbx_seq_one_letter_code
_entity_poly.pdbx_strand_id
1 'polypeptide(L)'
;MIALTFLVQPIDAQTDSRTMPLRTPDGQPDVSGIFTFRTITPFERPSQFADRSTLDPEEAALFEAAERTRQNRDLFDPEKGSGGYRPRADGGVLSYNEFWYERGVELTSDKRTSLVVDPTDGRLPPRTEAAVQAAAERRAYVAEHR
;
A
#
# COMPACT_ATOMS: atom_id res chain seq x y z
N MET A 1 14.54 -34.20 -47.64
CA MET A 1 14.14 -33.04 -46.83
C MET A 1 13.83 -33.56 -45.43
N ILE A 2 14.68 -33.28 -44.49
CA ILE A 2 14.51 -33.69 -43.08
C ILE A 2 13.95 -32.47 -42.33
N ALA A 3 12.72 -32.57 -41.84
CA ALA A 3 12.09 -31.52 -41.07
C ALA A 3 12.58 -31.65 -39.61
N LEU A 4 13.30 -30.64 -39.14
CA LEU A 4 13.79 -30.56 -37.77
C LEU A 4 12.69 -29.84 -36.95
N THR A 5 11.95 -30.62 -36.15
CA THR A 5 10.92 -30.10 -35.25
C THR A 5 11.60 -29.67 -33.93
N PHE A 6 11.68 -28.37 -33.70
CA PHE A 6 12.12 -27.84 -32.39
C PHE A 6 10.96 -27.98 -31.39
N LEU A 7 11.16 -28.83 -30.39
CA LEU A 7 10.30 -28.89 -29.21
C LEU A 7 10.71 -27.72 -28.30
N VAL A 8 9.88 -26.67 -28.22
CA VAL A 8 9.99 -25.64 -27.23
C VAL A 8 9.39 -26.19 -25.94
N GLN A 9 10.23 -26.49 -24.96
CA GLN A 9 9.79 -26.85 -23.62
C GLN A 9 9.37 -25.57 -22.89
N PRO A 10 8.18 -25.51 -22.27
CA PRO A 10 7.85 -24.40 -21.37
C PRO A 10 8.79 -24.45 -20.16
N ILE A 11 9.49 -23.36 -19.92
CA ILE A 11 10.24 -23.17 -18.65
C ILE A 11 9.16 -22.80 -17.63
N ASP A 12 8.70 -23.77 -16.86
CA ASP A 12 7.95 -23.54 -15.63
C ASP A 12 8.90 -22.85 -14.65
N ALA A 13 8.79 -21.55 -14.51
CA ALA A 13 9.36 -20.83 -13.39
C ALA A 13 8.56 -21.25 -12.14
N GLN A 14 8.95 -22.36 -11.53
CA GLN A 14 8.44 -22.77 -10.23
C GLN A 14 8.85 -21.71 -9.21
N THR A 15 7.95 -20.79 -8.95
CA THR A 15 8.03 -19.94 -7.76
C THR A 15 7.69 -20.86 -6.58
N ASP A 16 8.70 -21.48 -5.98
CA ASP A 16 8.50 -22.31 -4.79
C ASP A 16 8.13 -21.38 -3.62
N SER A 17 6.83 -21.28 -3.37
CA SER A 17 6.22 -20.41 -2.35
C SER A 17 6.46 -20.91 -0.91
N ARG A 18 7.38 -21.87 -0.71
CA ARG A 18 7.74 -22.45 0.57
C ARG A 18 9.21 -22.26 0.94
N THR A 19 9.89 -21.30 0.36
CA THR A 19 11.24 -20.98 0.79
C THR A 19 11.19 -20.45 2.21
N MET A 20 11.62 -21.24 3.17
CA MET A 20 11.85 -20.72 4.53
C MET A 20 12.74 -19.49 4.42
N PRO A 21 12.43 -18.42 5.13
CA PRO A 21 13.22 -17.20 5.04
C PRO A 21 14.68 -17.55 5.31
N LEU A 22 15.57 -17.09 4.44
CA LEU A 22 17.01 -17.26 4.62
C LEU A 22 17.39 -16.75 6.00
N ARG A 23 18.34 -17.44 6.64
CA ARG A 23 18.84 -17.04 7.95
C ARG A 23 20.30 -16.64 7.86
N THR A 24 20.65 -15.65 8.62
CA THR A 24 22.04 -15.25 8.85
C THR A 24 22.78 -16.35 9.64
N PRO A 25 24.12 -16.36 9.65
CA PRO A 25 24.91 -17.40 10.37
C PRO A 25 24.59 -17.48 11.87
N ASP A 26 24.09 -16.40 12.48
CA ASP A 26 23.67 -16.34 13.89
C ASP A 26 22.17 -16.73 14.08
N GLY A 27 21.53 -17.21 13.03
CA GLY A 27 20.18 -17.78 13.09
C GLY A 27 19.03 -16.78 13.01
N GLN A 28 19.31 -15.48 12.84
CA GLN A 28 18.28 -14.45 12.65
C GLN A 28 17.69 -14.53 11.23
N PRO A 29 16.45 -14.05 11.00
CA PRO A 29 15.93 -13.89 9.65
C PRO A 29 16.86 -12.99 8.81
N ASP A 30 17.25 -13.46 7.63
CA ASP A 30 18.01 -12.64 6.70
C ASP A 30 17.08 -11.64 6.01
N VAL A 31 17.21 -10.37 6.37
CA VAL A 31 16.45 -9.25 5.80
C VAL A 31 17.33 -8.40 4.87
N SER A 32 18.47 -8.93 4.42
CA SER A 32 19.30 -8.26 3.42
C SER A 32 18.60 -8.28 2.05
N GLY A 33 18.70 -7.19 1.30
CA GLY A 33 18.12 -7.10 -0.05
C GLY A 33 17.61 -5.71 -0.39
N ILE A 34 17.02 -5.63 -1.59
CA ILE A 34 16.32 -4.43 -2.06
C ILE A 34 14.82 -4.68 -1.91
N PHE A 35 14.17 -3.85 -1.11
CA PHE A 35 12.74 -3.98 -0.82
C PHE A 35 11.97 -2.81 -1.40
N THR A 36 10.73 -3.07 -1.82
CA THR A 36 9.76 -2.02 -2.10
C THR A 36 8.71 -2.00 -1.00
N PHE A 37 8.35 -0.80 -0.54
CA PHE A 37 7.22 -0.58 0.38
C PHE A 37 5.99 -0.05 -0.35
N ARG A 38 6.02 -0.04 -1.68
CA ARG A 38 4.93 0.48 -2.49
C ARG A 38 3.76 -0.50 -2.48
N THR A 39 2.70 -0.13 -1.78
CA THR A 39 1.44 -0.87 -1.74
C THR A 39 0.28 0.09 -1.57
N ILE A 40 -0.89 -0.27 -2.08
CA ILE A 40 -2.16 0.42 -1.80
C ILE A 40 -2.90 -0.18 -0.62
N THR A 41 -2.30 -1.16 0.07
CA THR A 41 -2.89 -1.70 1.30
C THR A 41 -3.07 -0.57 2.32
N PRO A 42 -4.27 -0.34 2.84
CA PRO A 42 -4.51 0.67 3.84
C PRO A 42 -3.66 0.45 5.09
N PHE A 43 -3.23 1.53 5.74
CA PHE A 43 -2.49 1.41 6.99
C PHE A 43 -3.36 0.79 8.09
N GLU A 44 -4.55 1.35 8.32
CA GLU A 44 -5.58 0.77 9.17
C GLU A 44 -6.69 0.17 8.33
N ARG A 45 -7.38 -0.83 8.89
CA ARG A 45 -8.48 -1.50 8.20
C ARG A 45 -9.66 -0.55 8.01
N PRO A 46 -10.09 -0.31 6.76
CA PRO A 46 -11.29 0.46 6.48
C PRO A 46 -12.53 -0.20 7.08
N SER A 47 -13.49 0.62 7.50
CA SER A 47 -14.73 0.14 8.13
C SER A 47 -15.53 -0.83 7.26
N GLN A 48 -15.45 -0.69 5.95
CA GLN A 48 -16.07 -1.61 4.99
C GLN A 48 -15.52 -3.05 5.05
N PHE A 49 -14.34 -3.24 5.64
CA PHE A 49 -13.69 -4.53 5.83
C PHE A 49 -13.52 -4.89 7.31
N ALA A 50 -14.34 -4.32 8.20
CA ALA A 50 -14.15 -4.46 9.66
C ALA A 50 -13.94 -5.89 10.12
N ASP A 51 -14.69 -6.84 9.54
CA ASP A 51 -14.68 -8.26 9.92
C ASP A 51 -13.78 -9.15 9.03
N ARG A 52 -13.01 -8.52 8.12
CA ARG A 52 -12.27 -9.24 7.09
C ARG A 52 -10.81 -8.82 7.06
N SER A 53 -9.92 -9.71 7.45
CA SER A 53 -8.47 -9.47 7.44
C SER A 53 -7.85 -9.56 6.05
N THR A 54 -8.46 -10.31 5.14
CA THR A 54 -8.01 -10.51 3.75
C THR A 54 -9.18 -10.43 2.79
N LEU A 55 -8.88 -10.14 1.53
CA LEU A 55 -9.83 -10.16 0.42
C LEU A 55 -9.59 -11.41 -0.43
N ASP A 56 -10.64 -11.91 -1.07
CA ASP A 56 -10.45 -12.88 -2.14
C ASP A 56 -9.84 -12.21 -3.39
N PRO A 57 -9.33 -12.99 -4.37
CA PRO A 57 -8.64 -12.43 -5.52
C PRO A 57 -9.49 -11.48 -6.38
N GLU A 58 -10.79 -11.76 -6.51
CA GLU A 58 -11.70 -10.94 -7.32
C GLU A 58 -11.98 -9.60 -6.63
N GLU A 59 -12.30 -9.63 -5.35
CA GLU A 59 -12.50 -8.43 -4.54
C GLU A 59 -11.23 -7.58 -4.44
N ALA A 60 -10.07 -8.23 -4.30
CA ALA A 60 -8.79 -7.54 -4.30
C ALA A 60 -8.57 -6.79 -5.60
N ALA A 61 -8.84 -7.42 -6.75
CA ALA A 61 -8.71 -6.78 -8.05
C ALA A 61 -9.65 -5.57 -8.22
N LEU A 62 -10.89 -5.68 -7.75
CA LEU A 62 -11.85 -4.58 -7.76
C LEU A 62 -11.40 -3.42 -6.86
N PHE A 63 -10.93 -3.73 -5.66
CA PHE A 63 -10.40 -2.73 -4.74
C PHE A 63 -9.17 -2.03 -5.32
N GLU A 64 -8.23 -2.79 -5.87
CA GLU A 64 -7.03 -2.25 -6.51
C GLU A 64 -7.36 -1.32 -7.68
N ALA A 65 -8.32 -1.69 -8.52
CA ALA A 65 -8.77 -0.86 -9.64
C ALA A 65 -9.43 0.46 -9.16
N ALA A 66 -10.28 0.38 -8.13
CA ALA A 66 -10.93 1.54 -7.53
C ALA A 66 -9.90 2.49 -6.90
N GLU A 67 -8.93 1.95 -6.15
CA GLU A 67 -7.89 2.75 -5.50
C GLU A 67 -6.94 3.41 -6.50
N ARG A 68 -6.54 2.72 -7.57
CA ARG A 68 -5.75 3.33 -8.66
C ARG A 68 -6.49 4.50 -9.28
N THR A 69 -7.78 4.34 -9.55
CA THR A 69 -8.62 5.42 -10.09
C THR A 69 -8.74 6.59 -9.10
N ARG A 70 -8.98 6.30 -7.82
CA ARG A 70 -9.12 7.32 -6.78
C ARG A 70 -7.84 8.13 -6.57
N GLN A 71 -6.69 7.50 -6.68
CA GLN A 71 -5.39 8.13 -6.47
C GLN A 71 -4.87 8.88 -7.70
N ASN A 72 -5.42 8.61 -8.87
CA ASN A 72 -4.95 9.22 -10.11
C ASN A 72 -5.32 10.71 -10.16
N ARG A 73 -4.31 11.56 -10.09
CA ARG A 73 -4.47 13.03 -10.08
C ARG A 73 -4.86 13.59 -11.43
N ASP A 74 -4.51 12.92 -12.51
CA ASP A 74 -4.82 13.35 -13.87
C ASP A 74 -6.32 13.24 -14.18
N LEU A 75 -7.07 12.49 -13.36
CA LEU A 75 -8.53 12.38 -13.47
C LEU A 75 -9.30 13.48 -12.73
N PHE A 76 -8.60 14.36 -12.00
CA PHE A 76 -9.26 15.45 -11.30
C PHE A 76 -9.80 16.50 -12.28
N ASP A 77 -11.10 16.73 -12.24
CA ASP A 77 -11.78 17.78 -13.00
C ASP A 77 -11.99 18.99 -12.08
N PRO A 78 -11.25 20.09 -12.27
CA PRO A 78 -11.37 21.28 -11.43
C PRO A 78 -12.71 21.97 -11.55
N GLU A 79 -13.41 21.85 -12.69
CA GLU A 79 -14.74 22.46 -12.90
C GLU A 79 -15.82 21.72 -12.12
N LYS A 80 -15.73 20.40 -12.07
CA LYS A 80 -16.67 19.56 -11.32
C LYS A 80 -16.26 19.37 -9.86
N GLY A 81 -15.01 19.66 -9.51
CA GLY A 81 -14.45 19.43 -8.20
C GLY A 81 -14.42 17.94 -7.80
N SER A 82 -14.43 17.05 -8.79
CA SER A 82 -14.58 15.59 -8.62
C SER A 82 -13.61 14.83 -9.53
N GLY A 83 -13.48 13.54 -9.28
CA GLY A 83 -12.51 12.68 -9.98
C GLY A 83 -11.11 12.81 -9.37
N GLY A 84 -10.36 11.73 -9.35
CA GLY A 84 -8.98 11.72 -8.90
C GLY A 84 -8.70 12.36 -7.53
N TYR A 85 -7.46 12.71 -7.33
CA TYR A 85 -6.99 13.31 -6.07
C TYR A 85 -7.11 14.83 -6.11
N ARG A 86 -7.82 15.44 -5.17
CA ARG A 86 -7.96 16.90 -5.09
C ARG A 86 -6.61 17.60 -4.93
N PRO A 87 -6.35 18.67 -5.71
CA PRO A 87 -5.22 19.55 -5.43
C PRO A 87 -5.42 20.27 -4.08
N ARG A 88 -4.32 20.77 -3.50
CA ARG A 88 -4.38 21.51 -2.24
C ARG A 88 -5.16 22.82 -2.41
N ALA A 89 -6.00 23.14 -1.43
CA ALA A 89 -6.83 24.34 -1.43
C ALA A 89 -6.01 25.65 -1.28
N ASP A 90 -4.75 25.57 -0.88
CA ASP A 90 -3.88 26.73 -0.67
C ASP A 90 -3.21 27.27 -1.94
N GLY A 91 -3.62 26.78 -3.11
CA GLY A 91 -3.10 27.26 -4.40
C GLY A 91 -1.63 26.93 -4.63
N GLY A 92 -1.05 26.03 -3.84
CA GLY A 92 0.31 25.54 -4.04
C GLY A 92 0.48 24.99 -5.46
N VAL A 93 1.71 24.96 -5.95
CA VAL A 93 2.06 24.44 -7.27
C VAL A 93 1.27 23.17 -7.50
N LEU A 94 0.45 23.18 -8.55
CA LEU A 94 -0.29 22.01 -8.99
C LEU A 94 0.69 20.86 -9.03
N SER A 95 0.36 19.85 -8.30
CA SER A 95 1.09 18.60 -8.22
C SER A 95 1.48 18.11 -9.61
N TYR A 96 2.62 17.50 -9.71
CA TYR A 96 2.99 16.75 -10.90
C TYR A 96 1.87 15.81 -11.31
N ASN A 97 1.76 15.53 -12.60
CA ASN A 97 0.86 14.51 -13.13
C ASN A 97 1.20 13.12 -12.58
N GLU A 98 0.28 12.18 -12.69
CA GLU A 98 0.37 10.85 -12.06
C GLU A 98 1.65 10.09 -12.46
N PHE A 99 2.15 10.32 -13.65
CA PHE A 99 3.38 9.69 -14.17
C PHE A 99 4.60 9.85 -13.23
N TRP A 100 4.69 10.95 -12.49
CA TRP A 100 5.82 11.23 -11.60
C TRP A 100 5.70 10.61 -10.21
N TYR A 101 4.57 9.98 -9.91
CA TYR A 101 4.35 9.34 -8.62
C TYR A 101 4.62 7.84 -8.69
N GLU A 102 5.63 7.41 -7.97
CA GLU A 102 5.88 5.98 -7.72
C GLU A 102 4.99 5.44 -6.62
N ARG A 103 3.70 5.32 -6.88
CA ARG A 103 2.74 4.75 -5.93
C ARG A 103 2.71 3.24 -6.01
N GLY A 104 2.26 2.60 -4.92
CA GLY A 104 1.79 1.22 -5.00
C GLY A 104 0.55 1.12 -5.89
N VAL A 105 0.43 0.03 -6.60
CA VAL A 105 -0.72 -0.26 -7.49
C VAL A 105 -1.45 -1.53 -7.11
N GLU A 106 -0.93 -2.27 -6.14
CA GLU A 106 -1.43 -3.56 -5.68
C GLU A 106 -1.45 -3.64 -4.16
N LEU A 107 -2.33 -4.47 -3.65
CA LEU A 107 -2.29 -4.92 -2.26
C LEU A 107 -1.03 -5.77 -2.02
N THR A 108 -0.68 -5.99 -0.76
CA THR A 108 0.31 -6.98 -0.37
C THR A 108 -0.06 -8.36 -0.92
N SER A 109 0.92 -9.24 -1.10
CA SER A 109 0.73 -10.55 -1.75
C SER A 109 -0.35 -11.41 -1.10
N ASP A 110 -0.53 -11.29 0.20
CA ASP A 110 -1.57 -11.98 0.98
C ASP A 110 -2.95 -11.30 0.94
N LYS A 111 -3.09 -10.21 0.15
CA LYS A 111 -4.34 -9.45 -0.03
C LYS A 111 -4.98 -8.99 1.29
N ARG A 112 -4.15 -8.64 2.28
CA ARG A 112 -4.64 -8.12 3.56
C ARG A 112 -5.29 -6.74 3.43
N THR A 113 -6.27 -6.50 4.30
CA THR A 113 -7.06 -5.27 4.31
C THR A 113 -6.45 -4.13 5.13
N SER A 114 -5.35 -4.40 5.85
CA SER A 114 -4.59 -3.41 6.62
C SER A 114 -3.13 -3.82 6.75
N LEU A 115 -2.24 -2.82 6.89
CA LEU A 115 -0.84 -3.07 7.27
C LEU A 115 -0.72 -3.37 8.77
N VAL A 116 -1.62 -2.83 9.60
CA VAL A 116 -1.72 -3.20 11.01
C VAL A 116 -2.32 -4.60 11.10
N VAL A 117 -1.58 -5.53 11.68
CA VAL A 117 -1.97 -6.94 11.85
C VAL A 117 -2.18 -7.32 13.31
N ASP A 118 -1.62 -6.54 14.20
CA ASP A 118 -1.79 -6.64 15.65
C ASP A 118 -2.00 -5.23 16.22
N PRO A 119 -3.14 -4.95 16.82
CA PRO A 119 -4.29 -5.84 17.10
C PRO A 119 -4.99 -6.39 15.86
N THR A 120 -5.69 -7.53 16.03
CA THR A 120 -6.34 -8.28 14.92
C THR A 120 -7.48 -7.54 14.24
N ASP A 121 -8.01 -6.48 14.87
CA ASP A 121 -8.99 -5.59 14.26
C ASP A 121 -8.37 -4.72 13.13
N GLY A 122 -7.03 -4.75 13.00
CA GLY A 122 -6.30 -4.02 11.98
C GLY A 122 -6.26 -2.52 12.21
N ARG A 123 -6.41 -2.06 13.44
CA ARG A 123 -6.41 -0.65 13.84
C ARG A 123 -5.35 -0.34 14.87
N LEU A 124 -4.89 0.90 14.88
CA LEU A 124 -4.01 1.35 15.93
C LEU A 124 -4.75 1.35 17.28
N PRO A 125 -4.12 0.90 18.36
CA PRO A 125 -4.69 1.01 19.68
C PRO A 125 -4.89 2.49 20.06
N PRO A 126 -5.84 2.77 20.97
CA PRO A 126 -6.04 4.13 21.47
C PRO A 126 -4.74 4.69 22.07
N ARG A 127 -4.51 5.97 21.85
CA ARG A 127 -3.36 6.64 22.45
C ARG A 127 -3.50 6.67 23.97
N THR A 128 -2.38 6.51 24.68
CA THR A 128 -2.34 6.73 26.12
C THR A 128 -2.65 8.20 26.46
N GLU A 129 -3.14 8.47 27.67
CA GLU A 129 -3.39 9.84 28.14
C GLU A 129 -2.14 10.71 28.03
N ALA A 130 -0.98 10.19 28.42
CA ALA A 130 0.29 10.89 28.28
C ALA A 130 0.61 11.27 26.83
N ALA A 131 0.35 10.38 25.87
CA ALA A 131 0.57 10.66 24.45
C ALA A 131 -0.41 11.71 23.91
N VAL A 132 -1.66 11.72 24.39
CA VAL A 132 -2.65 12.74 24.04
C VAL A 132 -2.22 14.11 24.59
N GLN A 133 -1.77 14.17 25.83
CA GLN A 133 -1.27 15.40 26.44
C GLN A 133 -0.04 15.94 25.72
N ALA A 134 0.98 15.12 25.47
CA ALA A 134 2.18 15.53 24.74
C ALA A 134 1.85 16.04 23.32
N ALA A 135 0.88 15.43 22.65
CA ALA A 135 0.43 15.89 21.34
C ALA A 135 -0.31 17.25 21.41
N ALA A 136 -1.02 17.52 22.49
CA ALA A 136 -1.68 18.81 22.72
C ALA A 136 -0.65 19.92 22.99
N GLU A 137 0.32 19.66 23.86
CA GLU A 137 1.42 20.57 24.18
C GLU A 137 2.23 20.92 22.92
N ARG A 138 2.58 19.91 22.11
CA ARG A 138 3.29 20.14 20.86
C ARG A 138 2.49 21.00 19.87
N ARG A 139 1.16 20.80 19.78
CA ARG A 139 0.30 21.63 18.92
C ARG A 139 0.25 23.08 19.39
N ALA A 140 0.13 23.29 20.71
CA ALA A 140 0.15 24.62 21.30
C ALA A 140 1.48 25.33 21.01
N TYR A 141 2.60 24.65 21.25
CA TYR A 141 3.92 25.17 20.92
C TYR A 141 4.08 25.59 19.47
N VAL A 142 3.66 24.73 18.53
CA VAL A 142 3.73 25.03 17.09
C VAL A 142 2.84 26.22 16.70
N ALA A 143 1.66 26.34 17.33
CA ALA A 143 0.74 27.46 17.06
C ALA A 143 1.32 28.80 17.54
N GLU A 144 2.06 28.80 18.65
CA GLU A 144 2.69 29.98 19.22
C GLU A 144 3.94 30.44 18.42
N HIS A 145 4.66 29.46 17.79
CA HIS A 145 5.96 29.74 17.13
C HIS A 145 5.88 29.69 15.60
N ARG A 146 4.71 29.75 15.00
CA ARG A 146 4.47 29.74 13.56
C ARG A 146 4.03 31.11 13.08
#